data_cf38204331a2133e772e7ef0c1141266
#
_entry.id   cf38204331a2133e772e7ef0c1141266
#
_cell.length_a   1.000
_cell.length_b   1.000
_cell.length_c   1.000
_cell.angle_alpha   90.00
_cell.angle_beta   90.00
_cell.angle_gamma   90.00
#
_symmetry.space_group_name_H-M   'P 1'
#
loop_
_entity.id
_entity.type
_entity.pdbx_description
1 polymer ?
#
loop_
_entity_poly.entity_id
_entity_poly.type
_entity_poly.pdbx_seq_one_letter_code
_entity_poly.pdbx_strand_id
1 'polypeptide(L)'
;MTIEKLYTITIFMRRSPNYAAERIPCTIFSGNNIEPTSGVIDRTPSRERARLMERIEQHFIPSALGNTAMTLVEFGNGPSGITIVYGTGFMGNPTATAARLEMAEIAETCRDEQGNPASVLTLPTSSMRESVAHKILKTSSFSPLAEEIAPELNRYLTCYSDRVGIVGHSFGSRLAAATPGVLDNPETVKYISIDDAPSWQKPLGTFIAAAQLAETIDLSRYIKYSLDSEAQKAWRKNDGEKMPAVPLLIQLRDVIAMSHSGFVEDLKNSLNKLQPGTPVTLFAPELSRMNDNSSKNIRKLITSLSQKFPGLDIRGVLVEDSTHNVSVANPAYFGQMIKLSRINLQP
;
A
#
# COMPACT_ATOMS: atom_id res chain seq x y z
N MET A 1 27.02 -15.93 21.76
CA MET A 1 26.20 -15.68 20.55
C MET A 1 25.57 -14.33 20.76
N THR A 2 25.92 -13.34 19.94
CA THR A 2 25.43 -11.96 20.10
C THR A 2 23.97 -11.86 19.66
N ILE A 3 23.23 -10.89 20.21
CA ILE A 3 21.81 -10.62 19.88
C ILE A 3 21.65 -10.46 18.36
N GLU A 4 22.63 -9.89 17.65
CA GLU A 4 22.66 -9.79 16.18
C GLU A 4 22.64 -11.16 15.47
N LYS A 5 23.36 -12.16 15.97
CA LYS A 5 23.33 -13.53 15.38
C LYS A 5 22.00 -14.22 15.61
N LEU A 6 21.34 -13.98 16.74
CA LEU A 6 19.97 -14.47 17.00
C LEU A 6 18.94 -13.82 16.06
N TYR A 7 19.02 -12.51 15.84
CA TYR A 7 18.15 -11.81 14.91
C TYR A 7 18.35 -12.30 13.47
N THR A 8 19.60 -12.47 13.03
CA THR A 8 19.91 -12.97 11.69
C THR A 8 19.39 -14.40 11.48
N ILE A 9 19.54 -15.29 12.48
CA ILE A 9 19.02 -16.66 12.41
C ILE A 9 17.47 -16.66 12.38
N THR A 10 16.82 -15.82 13.18
CA THR A 10 15.34 -15.71 13.19
C THR A 10 14.78 -15.18 11.87
N ILE A 11 15.51 -14.28 11.18
CA ILE A 11 15.11 -13.78 9.86
C ILE A 11 15.09 -14.90 8.81
N PHE A 12 15.99 -15.89 8.89
CA PHE A 12 16.11 -16.94 7.88
C PHE A 12 15.30 -18.22 8.19
N MET A 13 14.78 -18.41 9.40
CA MET A 13 14.05 -19.63 9.81
C MET A 13 12.53 -19.46 9.87
N ARG A 14 11.95 -18.53 9.14
CA ARG A 14 10.49 -18.40 9.09
C ARG A 14 9.85 -19.46 8.19
N ARG A 15 8.59 -19.80 8.51
CA ARG A 15 7.70 -20.63 7.70
C ARG A 15 7.68 -20.15 6.26
N SER A 16 7.65 -21.04 5.30
CA SER A 16 7.56 -20.68 3.88
C SER A 16 6.19 -20.08 3.55
N PRO A 17 6.12 -18.96 2.84
CA PRO A 17 4.85 -18.37 2.45
C PRO A 17 4.11 -19.27 1.45
N ASN A 18 2.79 -19.26 1.55
CA ASN A 18 1.95 -20.04 0.64
C ASN A 18 1.46 -19.19 -0.54
N TYR A 19 2.29 -19.04 -1.57
CA TYR A 19 1.89 -18.34 -2.79
C TYR A 19 0.99 -19.16 -3.73
N ALA A 20 0.84 -20.47 -3.48
CA ALA A 20 0.02 -21.38 -4.31
C ALA A 20 -1.44 -21.44 -3.87
N ALA A 21 -1.84 -20.90 -2.72
CA ALA A 21 -3.21 -20.96 -2.28
C ALA A 21 -4.07 -19.89 -2.97
N GLU A 22 -5.19 -20.29 -3.58
CA GLU A 22 -6.20 -19.37 -4.13
C GLU A 22 -6.85 -18.54 -3.01
N ARG A 23 -7.03 -19.14 -1.86
CA ARG A 23 -7.74 -18.56 -0.71
C ARG A 23 -6.84 -18.61 0.52
N ILE A 24 -6.60 -17.46 1.11
CA ILE A 24 -5.81 -17.35 2.33
C ILE A 24 -6.73 -16.98 3.49
N PRO A 25 -6.65 -17.71 4.61
CA PRO A 25 -7.32 -17.32 5.83
C PRO A 25 -6.84 -15.94 6.31
N CYS A 26 -7.73 -15.19 6.89
CA CYS A 26 -7.38 -13.97 7.60
C CYS A 26 -8.20 -13.81 8.87
N THR A 27 -7.63 -13.09 9.84
CA THR A 27 -8.30 -12.72 11.08
C THR A 27 -8.56 -11.23 11.09
N ILE A 28 -9.83 -10.83 11.25
CA ILE A 28 -10.27 -9.44 11.20
C ILE A 28 -10.52 -8.96 12.64
N PHE A 29 -9.82 -7.90 13.02
CA PHE A 29 -9.98 -7.17 14.27
C PHE A 29 -10.75 -5.90 14.01
N SER A 30 -11.84 -5.66 14.72
CA SER A 30 -12.60 -4.40 14.71
C SER A 30 -12.48 -3.70 16.04
N GLY A 31 -12.34 -2.38 16.04
CA GLY A 31 -12.28 -1.62 17.27
C GLY A 31 -13.53 -1.69 18.12
N ASN A 32 -14.67 -2.01 17.52
CA ASN A 32 -15.96 -2.11 18.17
C ASN A 32 -16.28 -3.54 18.68
N ASN A 33 -15.51 -4.56 18.26
CA ASN A 33 -15.74 -5.95 18.63
C ASN A 33 -14.58 -6.50 19.46
N ILE A 34 -14.91 -7.13 20.60
CA ILE A 34 -13.93 -7.76 21.48
C ILE A 34 -13.35 -9.02 20.82
N GLU A 35 -14.20 -9.79 20.12
CA GLU A 35 -13.79 -11.02 19.43
C GLU A 35 -13.45 -10.77 17.97
N PRO A 36 -12.32 -11.30 17.48
CA PRO A 36 -11.99 -11.24 16.08
C PRO A 36 -12.91 -12.14 15.25
N THR A 37 -13.12 -11.78 14.01
CA THR A 37 -13.85 -12.61 13.04
C THR A 37 -12.89 -13.25 12.04
N SER A 38 -13.22 -14.45 11.59
CA SER A 38 -12.47 -15.11 10.52
C SER A 38 -12.95 -14.64 9.15
N GLY A 39 -12.03 -14.46 8.24
CA GLY A 39 -12.29 -14.11 6.85
C GLY A 39 -11.40 -14.90 5.90
N VAL A 40 -11.59 -14.67 4.62
CA VAL A 40 -10.77 -15.26 3.56
C VAL A 40 -10.44 -14.19 2.54
N ILE A 41 -9.18 -14.12 2.14
CA ILE A 41 -8.72 -13.34 0.99
C ILE A 41 -8.65 -14.27 -0.21
N ASP A 42 -9.51 -14.04 -1.19
CA ASP A 42 -9.50 -14.72 -2.48
C ASP A 42 -8.47 -14.04 -3.39
N ARG A 43 -7.48 -14.78 -3.86
CA ARG A 43 -6.41 -14.30 -4.72
C ARG A 43 -6.58 -14.69 -6.19
N THR A 44 -7.78 -15.13 -6.55
CA THR A 44 -8.11 -15.43 -7.94
C THR A 44 -8.10 -14.13 -8.75
N PRO A 45 -7.31 -14.05 -9.83
CA PRO A 45 -7.29 -12.87 -10.70
C PRO A 45 -8.67 -12.55 -11.25
N SER A 46 -9.00 -11.27 -11.35
CA SER A 46 -10.23 -10.80 -11.98
C SER A 46 -10.30 -11.24 -13.44
N ARG A 47 -11.47 -11.70 -13.88
CA ARG A 47 -11.70 -12.06 -15.30
C ARG A 47 -11.59 -10.86 -16.24
N GLU A 48 -11.90 -9.68 -15.76
CA GLU A 48 -11.83 -8.43 -16.53
C GLU A 48 -10.41 -7.84 -16.59
N ARG A 49 -9.47 -8.31 -15.73
CA ARG A 49 -8.10 -7.76 -15.67
C ARG A 49 -7.41 -7.76 -17.05
N ALA A 50 -7.46 -8.86 -17.77
CA ALA A 50 -6.83 -8.94 -19.09
C ALA A 50 -7.39 -7.87 -20.06
N ARG A 51 -8.71 -7.68 -20.05
CA ARG A 51 -9.40 -6.65 -20.85
C ARG A 51 -9.00 -5.23 -20.44
N LEU A 52 -8.84 -4.98 -19.13
CA LEU A 52 -8.37 -3.69 -18.64
C LEU A 52 -6.93 -3.43 -19.08
N MET A 53 -6.07 -4.44 -19.05
CA MET A 53 -4.68 -4.33 -19.49
C MET A 53 -4.53 -3.98 -20.98
N GLU A 54 -5.50 -4.32 -21.81
CA GLU A 54 -5.54 -3.94 -23.23
C GLU A 54 -5.96 -2.49 -23.48
N ARG A 55 -6.57 -1.83 -22.48
CA ARG A 55 -7.13 -0.49 -22.58
C ARG A 55 -6.44 0.52 -21.68
N ILE A 56 -5.23 0.21 -21.26
CA ILE A 56 -4.50 1.03 -20.31
C ILE A 56 -4.00 2.30 -20.99
N GLU A 57 -4.35 3.45 -20.45
CA GLU A 57 -3.78 4.74 -20.79
C GLU A 57 -2.99 5.28 -19.60
N GLN A 58 -1.81 5.79 -19.85
CA GLN A 58 -0.95 6.34 -18.81
C GLN A 58 -0.60 7.79 -19.08
N HIS A 59 -0.80 8.63 -18.08
CA HIS A 59 -0.48 10.04 -18.14
C HIS A 59 0.46 10.39 -17.00
N PHE A 60 1.62 10.96 -17.32
CA PHE A 60 2.49 11.52 -16.30
C PHE A 60 1.95 12.89 -15.87
N ILE A 61 1.72 13.07 -14.59
CA ILE A 61 1.40 14.37 -14.00
C ILE A 61 2.73 14.97 -13.55
N PRO A 62 3.29 15.94 -14.30
CA PRO A 62 4.55 16.55 -13.93
C PRO A 62 4.38 17.30 -12.61
N SER A 63 5.23 17.02 -11.65
CA SER A 63 5.36 17.86 -10.46
C SER A 63 6.20 19.07 -10.80
N ALA A 64 5.78 20.25 -10.36
CA ALA A 64 6.61 21.47 -10.39
C ALA A 64 7.95 21.29 -9.66
N LEU A 65 8.05 20.23 -8.91
CA LEU A 65 9.15 19.90 -8.01
C LEU A 65 10.16 18.89 -8.61
N GLY A 66 10.14 18.63 -9.92
CA GLY A 66 11.16 17.84 -10.61
C GLY A 66 10.90 16.32 -10.56
N ASN A 67 11.61 15.53 -9.75
CA ASN A 67 11.60 14.06 -9.83
C ASN A 67 10.41 13.37 -9.12
N THR A 68 9.46 14.10 -8.57
CA THR A 68 8.29 13.60 -7.83
C THR A 68 7.04 13.53 -8.71
N ALA A 69 7.14 12.97 -9.91
CA ALA A 69 6.00 12.82 -10.79
C ALA A 69 5.01 11.77 -10.26
N MET A 70 3.72 12.11 -10.24
CA MET A 70 2.64 11.15 -10.11
C MET A 70 2.29 10.56 -11.49
N THR A 71 1.78 9.35 -11.52
CA THR A 71 1.30 8.73 -12.75
C THR A 71 -0.18 8.43 -12.61
N LEU A 72 -0.98 8.98 -13.51
CA LEU A 72 -2.38 8.60 -13.67
C LEU A 72 -2.47 7.41 -14.62
N VAL A 73 -3.22 6.40 -14.22
CA VAL A 73 -3.53 5.24 -15.04
C VAL A 73 -5.03 5.12 -15.18
N GLU A 74 -5.52 5.13 -16.40
CA GLU A 74 -6.91 5.00 -16.76
C GLU A 74 -7.17 3.69 -17.50
N PHE A 75 -8.31 3.06 -17.24
CA PHE A 75 -8.68 1.76 -17.77
C PHE A 75 -9.99 1.83 -18.57
N GLY A 76 -10.20 2.87 -19.34
CA GLY A 76 -11.44 3.06 -20.07
C GLY A 76 -11.50 4.37 -20.83
N ASN A 77 -12.71 4.82 -21.11
CA ASN A 77 -12.98 5.99 -21.95
C ASN A 77 -12.92 7.33 -21.17
N GLY A 78 -11.97 7.48 -20.28
CA GLY A 78 -11.79 8.70 -19.48
C GLY A 78 -12.09 8.54 -17.99
N PRO A 79 -12.02 9.62 -17.20
CA PRO A 79 -12.16 9.59 -15.76
C PRO A 79 -13.56 9.15 -15.33
N SER A 80 -13.62 8.21 -14.37
CA SER A 80 -14.87 7.62 -13.86
C SER A 80 -15.54 8.39 -12.71
N GLY A 81 -14.98 9.55 -12.31
CA GLY A 81 -15.40 10.24 -11.07
C GLY A 81 -14.91 9.54 -9.78
N ILE A 82 -14.35 8.34 -9.88
CA ILE A 82 -13.72 7.61 -8.78
C ILE A 82 -12.22 7.56 -9.03
N THR A 83 -11.43 8.10 -8.12
CA THR A 83 -9.98 7.99 -8.18
C THR A 83 -9.44 7.22 -6.99
N ILE A 84 -8.57 6.26 -7.26
CA ILE A 84 -7.80 5.58 -6.23
C ILE A 84 -6.40 6.18 -6.20
N VAL A 85 -6.09 6.84 -5.10
CA VAL A 85 -4.72 7.30 -4.81
C VAL A 85 -3.92 6.11 -4.30
N TYR A 86 -2.97 5.64 -5.09
CA TYR A 86 -2.23 4.41 -4.81
C TYR A 86 -0.75 4.67 -4.54
N GLY A 87 -0.33 4.35 -3.32
CA GLY A 87 1.08 4.33 -2.94
C GLY A 87 1.68 2.94 -3.19
N THR A 88 2.53 2.82 -4.20
CA THR A 88 3.26 1.57 -4.50
C THR A 88 4.37 1.31 -3.49
N GLY A 89 4.97 0.11 -3.50
CA GLY A 89 6.19 -0.19 -2.75
C GLY A 89 7.37 0.70 -3.18
N PHE A 90 8.41 0.71 -2.36
CA PHE A 90 9.64 1.47 -2.64
C PHE A 90 10.24 1.08 -4.00
N MET A 91 10.64 2.06 -4.81
CA MET A 91 11.11 1.88 -6.18
C MET A 91 10.07 1.24 -7.13
N GLY A 92 8.80 1.24 -6.75
CA GLY A 92 7.73 0.77 -7.62
C GLY A 92 7.70 1.56 -8.93
N ASN A 93 7.74 0.84 -10.06
CA ASN A 93 7.65 1.45 -11.38
C ASN A 93 6.22 1.31 -11.91
N PRO A 94 5.43 2.40 -11.96
CA PRO A 94 4.03 2.33 -12.40
C PRO A 94 3.88 1.95 -13.88
N THR A 95 4.94 2.01 -14.67
CA THR A 95 4.93 1.61 -16.08
C THR A 95 5.22 0.13 -16.28
N ALA A 96 5.74 -0.56 -15.26
CA ALA A 96 6.03 -1.99 -15.33
C ALA A 96 4.74 -2.83 -15.37
N THR A 97 4.76 -3.93 -16.11
CA THR A 97 3.61 -4.84 -16.21
C THR A 97 3.14 -5.33 -14.83
N ALA A 98 4.05 -5.60 -13.89
CA ALA A 98 3.68 -6.01 -12.53
C ALA A 98 2.81 -4.97 -11.81
N ALA A 99 3.23 -3.69 -11.83
CA ALA A 99 2.45 -2.61 -11.21
C ALA A 99 1.11 -2.38 -11.94
N ARG A 100 1.09 -2.52 -13.27
CA ARG A 100 -0.15 -2.41 -14.06
C ARG A 100 -1.15 -3.49 -13.73
N LEU A 101 -0.71 -4.72 -13.45
CA LEU A 101 -1.59 -5.80 -12.98
C LEU A 101 -2.22 -5.47 -11.63
N GLU A 102 -1.45 -4.92 -10.69
CA GLU A 102 -1.96 -4.45 -9.39
C GLU A 102 -3.03 -3.36 -9.59
N MET A 103 -2.71 -2.34 -10.39
CA MET A 103 -3.62 -1.23 -10.67
C MET A 103 -4.90 -1.67 -11.40
N ALA A 104 -4.82 -2.66 -12.30
CA ALA A 104 -6.00 -3.20 -12.95
C ALA A 104 -6.94 -3.91 -11.97
N GLU A 105 -6.41 -4.68 -11.01
CA GLU A 105 -7.21 -5.31 -9.95
C GLU A 105 -7.84 -4.25 -9.01
N ILE A 106 -7.10 -3.19 -8.70
CA ILE A 106 -7.60 -2.06 -7.92
C ILE A 106 -8.76 -1.38 -8.67
N ALA A 107 -8.55 -1.02 -9.93
CA ALA A 107 -9.53 -0.32 -10.76
C ALA A 107 -10.80 -1.13 -10.96
N GLU A 108 -10.67 -2.45 -11.23
CA GLU A 108 -11.79 -3.37 -11.40
C GLU A 108 -12.69 -3.44 -10.17
N THR A 109 -12.09 -3.39 -8.99
CA THR A 109 -12.84 -3.48 -7.74
C THR A 109 -13.63 -2.22 -7.42
N CYS A 110 -13.27 -1.08 -8.01
CA CYS A 110 -13.87 0.22 -7.79
C CYS A 110 -14.51 0.75 -9.08
N ARG A 111 -15.74 0.34 -9.34
CA ARG A 111 -16.50 0.82 -10.49
C ARG A 111 -17.47 1.93 -10.10
N ASP A 112 -17.69 2.86 -11.01
CA ASP A 112 -18.76 3.85 -10.87
C ASP A 112 -20.14 3.23 -11.14
N GLU A 113 -21.20 4.04 -11.07
CA GLU A 113 -22.58 3.63 -11.30
C GLU A 113 -22.84 3.19 -12.76
N GLN A 114 -22.03 3.66 -13.69
CA GLN A 114 -22.05 3.29 -15.10
C GLN A 114 -21.25 2.03 -15.40
N GLY A 115 -20.56 1.46 -14.39
CA GLY A 115 -19.72 0.30 -14.52
C GLY A 115 -18.31 0.59 -15.05
N ASN A 116 -17.90 1.87 -15.14
CA ASN A 116 -16.52 2.23 -15.52
C ASN A 116 -15.56 1.92 -14.37
N PRO A 117 -14.37 1.35 -14.65
CA PRO A 117 -13.36 1.12 -13.64
C PRO A 117 -12.79 2.44 -13.13
N ALA A 118 -12.33 2.45 -11.87
CA ALA A 118 -11.71 3.63 -11.27
C ALA A 118 -10.42 4.04 -11.98
N SER A 119 -10.12 5.32 -12.01
CA SER A 119 -8.79 5.83 -12.33
C SER A 119 -7.84 5.55 -11.16
N VAL A 120 -6.58 5.22 -11.43
CA VAL A 120 -5.56 4.99 -10.40
C VAL A 120 -4.47 6.04 -10.52
N LEU A 121 -4.34 6.87 -9.49
CA LEU A 121 -3.32 7.90 -9.38
C LEU A 121 -2.19 7.40 -8.46
N THR A 122 -1.04 7.07 -9.04
CA THR A 122 0.09 6.56 -8.26
C THR A 122 0.86 7.69 -7.59
N LEU A 123 1.17 7.49 -6.31
CA LEU A 123 2.05 8.39 -5.56
C LEU A 123 3.53 8.11 -5.89
N PRO A 124 4.40 9.13 -5.85
CA PRO A 124 5.82 8.97 -6.15
C PRO A 124 6.51 8.18 -5.03
N THR A 125 7.14 7.06 -5.39
CA THR A 125 7.85 6.17 -4.45
C THR A 125 9.29 5.86 -4.86
N SER A 126 9.80 6.52 -5.92
CA SER A 126 11.10 6.21 -6.49
C SER A 126 12.28 6.89 -5.76
N SER A 127 12.13 8.14 -5.37
CA SER A 127 13.15 8.89 -4.60
C SER A 127 12.54 10.14 -3.98
N MET A 128 13.16 10.59 -2.89
CA MET A 128 12.81 11.83 -2.20
C MET A 128 13.85 12.91 -2.46
N ARG A 129 13.43 14.16 -2.49
CA ARG A 129 14.37 15.28 -2.43
C ARG A 129 15.16 15.25 -1.13
N GLU A 130 16.39 15.71 -1.16
CA GLU A 130 17.27 15.72 0.01
C GLU A 130 16.65 16.47 1.18
N SER A 131 16.05 17.64 0.93
CA SER A 131 15.38 18.46 1.96
C SER A 131 14.19 17.74 2.59
N VAL A 132 13.42 16.97 1.80
CA VAL A 132 12.28 16.18 2.30
C VAL A 132 12.77 14.98 3.09
N ALA A 133 13.74 14.23 2.57
CA ALA A 133 14.33 13.10 3.28
C ALA A 133 14.93 13.53 4.64
N HIS A 134 15.61 14.69 4.68
CA HIS A 134 16.14 15.23 5.93
C HIS A 134 15.03 15.58 6.94
N LYS A 135 13.92 16.18 6.50
CA LYS A 135 12.76 16.44 7.36
C LYS A 135 12.17 15.14 7.89
N ILE A 136 11.98 14.13 7.04
CA ILE A 136 11.46 12.81 7.45
C ILE A 136 12.39 12.17 8.49
N LEU A 137 13.70 12.17 8.26
CA LEU A 137 14.68 11.65 9.22
C LEU A 137 14.62 12.36 10.57
N LYS A 138 14.36 13.68 10.58
CA LYS A 138 14.26 14.48 11.79
C LYS A 138 12.92 14.28 12.53
N THR A 139 11.81 14.18 11.81
CA THR A 139 10.46 14.16 12.40
C THR A 139 9.88 12.76 12.51
N SER A 140 10.44 11.77 11.81
CA SER A 140 9.88 10.44 11.63
C SER A 140 8.52 10.42 10.89
N SER A 141 8.07 11.52 10.32
CA SER A 141 6.79 11.72 9.64
C SER A 141 6.97 11.78 8.13
N PHE A 142 6.01 11.22 7.39
CA PHE A 142 5.92 11.31 5.93
C PHE A 142 5.08 12.52 5.46
N SER A 143 4.52 13.30 6.39
CA SER A 143 3.80 14.52 6.05
C SER A 143 4.62 15.48 5.16
N PRO A 144 5.95 15.66 5.33
CA PRO A 144 6.72 16.52 4.43
C PRO A 144 6.72 16.06 2.96
N LEU A 145 6.65 14.74 2.70
CA LEU A 145 6.52 14.23 1.34
C LEU A 145 5.10 14.39 0.82
N ALA A 146 4.09 14.14 1.65
CA ALA A 146 2.70 14.38 1.30
C ALA A 146 2.44 15.86 0.99
N GLU A 147 2.98 16.79 1.77
CA GLU A 147 2.92 18.23 1.54
C GLU A 147 3.58 18.64 0.21
N GLU A 148 4.68 17.97 -0.17
CA GLU A 148 5.38 18.25 -1.42
C GLU A 148 4.52 17.91 -2.65
N ILE A 149 3.73 16.84 -2.60
CA ILE A 149 2.88 16.40 -3.72
C ILE A 149 1.46 16.99 -3.67
N ALA A 150 1.06 17.59 -2.54
CA ALA A 150 -0.30 18.07 -2.31
C ALA A 150 -0.83 19.04 -3.38
N PRO A 151 -0.06 20.01 -3.90
CA PRO A 151 -0.59 20.95 -4.89
C PRO A 151 -1.12 20.27 -6.15
N GLU A 152 -0.35 19.34 -6.72
CA GLU A 152 -0.73 18.61 -7.93
C GLU A 152 -1.82 17.59 -7.64
N LEU A 153 -1.73 16.90 -6.50
CA LEU A 153 -2.73 15.94 -6.06
C LEU A 153 -4.10 16.61 -5.88
N ASN A 154 -4.17 17.71 -5.14
CA ASN A 154 -5.40 18.44 -4.89
C ASN A 154 -5.99 19.02 -6.18
N ARG A 155 -5.15 19.59 -7.04
CA ARG A 155 -5.60 20.09 -8.35
C ARG A 155 -6.26 18.98 -9.17
N TYR A 156 -5.65 17.79 -9.23
CA TYR A 156 -6.22 16.67 -9.97
C TYR A 156 -7.54 16.20 -9.34
N LEU A 157 -7.54 15.93 -8.04
CA LEU A 157 -8.72 15.40 -7.35
C LEU A 157 -9.91 16.38 -7.41
N THR A 158 -9.68 17.65 -7.25
CA THR A 158 -10.73 18.68 -7.35
C THR A 158 -11.38 18.74 -8.74
N CYS A 159 -10.58 18.53 -9.80
CA CYS A 159 -11.09 18.60 -11.16
C CYS A 159 -11.80 17.32 -11.64
N TYR A 160 -11.40 16.14 -11.12
CA TYR A 160 -11.74 14.86 -11.75
C TYR A 160 -12.35 13.84 -10.79
N SER A 161 -12.45 14.12 -9.48
CA SER A 161 -12.88 13.12 -8.51
C SER A 161 -13.83 13.67 -7.46
N ASP A 162 -14.97 13.04 -7.34
CA ASP A 162 -15.93 13.26 -6.25
C ASP A 162 -15.86 12.16 -5.18
N ARG A 163 -15.21 11.03 -5.48
CA ARG A 163 -14.99 9.90 -4.61
C ARG A 163 -13.54 9.42 -4.69
N VAL A 164 -12.86 9.43 -3.57
CA VAL A 164 -11.44 9.08 -3.45
C VAL A 164 -11.27 7.85 -2.56
N GLY A 165 -10.59 6.81 -3.05
CA GLY A 165 -10.05 5.74 -2.23
C GLY A 165 -8.56 5.94 -2.04
N ILE A 166 -8.02 5.60 -0.88
CA ILE A 166 -6.58 5.67 -0.63
C ILE A 166 -6.08 4.25 -0.34
N VAL A 167 -5.13 3.79 -1.12
CA VAL A 167 -4.54 2.46 -0.99
C VAL A 167 -3.02 2.61 -0.92
N GLY A 168 -2.38 1.89 -0.03
CA GLY A 168 -0.93 1.92 0.08
C GLY A 168 -0.36 0.54 0.37
N HIS A 169 0.82 0.27 -0.20
CA HIS A 169 1.62 -0.91 0.07
C HIS A 169 3.04 -0.51 0.46
N SER A 170 3.58 -1.13 1.51
CA SER A 170 4.98 -0.93 1.90
C SER A 170 5.33 0.56 2.15
N PHE A 171 6.32 1.09 1.46
CA PHE A 171 6.67 2.52 1.48
C PHE A 171 5.46 3.41 1.15
N GLY A 172 4.70 3.03 0.11
CA GLY A 172 3.49 3.75 -0.27
C GLY A 172 2.43 3.79 0.82
N SER A 173 2.39 2.81 1.70
CA SER A 173 1.53 2.82 2.90
C SER A 173 1.84 3.99 3.83
N ARG A 174 3.15 4.33 3.99
CA ARG A 174 3.57 5.47 4.81
C ARG A 174 3.06 6.78 4.21
N LEU A 175 3.20 6.93 2.89
CA LEU A 175 2.73 8.11 2.18
C LEU A 175 1.20 8.16 2.13
N ALA A 176 0.54 7.05 1.86
CA ALA A 176 -0.92 6.93 1.88
C ALA A 176 -1.52 7.29 3.24
N ALA A 177 -0.86 6.91 4.35
CA ALA A 177 -1.29 7.27 5.70
C ALA A 177 -1.21 8.80 5.96
N ALA A 178 -0.25 9.50 5.36
CA ALA A 178 -0.09 10.94 5.53
C ALA A 178 -0.98 11.77 4.56
N THR A 179 -1.39 11.16 3.43
CA THR A 179 -2.09 11.86 2.33
C THR A 179 -3.39 12.55 2.76
N PRO A 180 -4.33 11.93 3.52
CA PRO A 180 -5.56 12.62 3.92
C PRO A 180 -5.32 13.92 4.69
N GLY A 181 -4.19 14.00 5.41
CA GLY A 181 -3.81 15.18 6.17
C GLY A 181 -3.53 16.43 5.33
N VAL A 182 -3.27 16.26 4.04
CA VAL A 182 -2.89 17.33 3.10
C VAL A 182 -3.90 17.56 1.98
N LEU A 183 -5.01 16.83 1.97
CA LEU A 183 -6.09 17.04 1.01
C LEU A 183 -6.89 18.30 1.35
N ASP A 184 -7.25 19.07 0.32
CA ASP A 184 -8.13 20.23 0.44
C ASP A 184 -9.57 19.80 0.76
N ASN A 185 -10.01 18.66 0.18
CA ASN A 185 -11.36 18.10 0.33
C ASN A 185 -11.30 16.67 0.91
N PRO A 186 -10.87 16.48 2.17
CA PRO A 186 -10.73 15.15 2.78
C PRO A 186 -12.07 14.40 2.93
N GLU A 187 -13.21 15.09 2.86
CA GLU A 187 -14.56 14.51 2.87
C GLU A 187 -14.86 13.65 1.64
N THR A 188 -14.12 13.84 0.55
CA THR A 188 -14.22 12.98 -0.64
C THR A 188 -13.63 11.59 -0.41
N VAL A 189 -12.80 11.42 0.63
CA VAL A 189 -12.18 10.12 0.96
C VAL A 189 -13.24 9.16 1.49
N LYS A 190 -13.46 8.07 0.76
CA LYS A 190 -14.48 7.06 1.07
C LYS A 190 -13.93 5.86 1.83
N TYR A 191 -12.65 5.57 1.73
CA TYR A 191 -11.96 4.54 2.51
C TYR A 191 -10.45 4.71 2.44
N ILE A 192 -9.76 4.10 3.42
CA ILE A 192 -8.30 3.96 3.44
C ILE A 192 -7.96 2.48 3.63
N SER A 193 -7.06 1.96 2.81
CA SER A 193 -6.58 0.59 2.83
C SER A 193 -5.05 0.58 2.84
N ILE A 194 -4.45 0.17 3.94
CA ILE A 194 -3.01 0.23 4.19
C ILE A 194 -2.47 -1.19 4.31
N ASP A 195 -1.50 -1.56 3.48
CA ASP A 195 -0.86 -2.87 3.51
C ASP A 195 0.59 -2.77 3.97
N ASP A 196 0.85 -3.41 5.10
CA ASP A 196 2.17 -3.64 5.70
C ASP A 196 3.13 -2.43 5.67
N ALA A 197 2.66 -1.31 6.23
CA ALA A 197 3.49 -0.13 6.37
C ALA A 197 4.77 -0.45 7.18
N PRO A 198 5.98 -0.23 6.64
CA PRO A 198 7.21 -0.55 7.35
C PRO A 198 7.33 0.18 8.68
N SER A 199 7.85 -0.51 9.70
CA SER A 199 8.17 0.07 11.01
C SER A 199 6.98 0.71 11.76
N TRP A 200 5.75 0.24 11.53
CA TRP A 200 4.57 0.80 12.20
C TRP A 200 4.54 0.51 13.72
N GLN A 201 5.27 -0.52 14.17
CA GLN A 201 5.35 -0.86 15.60
C GLN A 201 6.59 -0.29 16.27
N LYS A 202 7.75 -0.40 15.60
CA LYS A 202 9.05 0.05 16.11
C LYS A 202 10.01 0.34 14.95
N PRO A 203 10.96 1.27 15.12
CA PRO A 203 11.97 1.53 14.12
C PRO A 203 12.79 0.26 13.81
N LEU A 204 12.99 -0.05 12.55
CA LEU A 204 13.88 -1.13 12.11
C LEU A 204 15.34 -0.67 12.00
N GLY A 205 15.58 0.64 11.87
CA GLY A 205 16.91 1.19 11.65
C GLY A 205 17.56 0.59 10.41
N THR A 206 18.82 0.27 10.49
CA THR A 206 19.58 -0.36 9.39
C THR A 206 19.10 -1.77 9.04
N PHE A 207 18.36 -2.45 9.92
CA PHE A 207 17.80 -3.77 9.65
C PHE A 207 16.70 -3.77 8.57
N ILE A 208 16.12 -2.62 8.25
CA ILE A 208 15.11 -2.54 7.20
C ILE A 208 15.65 -2.98 5.83
N ALA A 209 16.91 -2.65 5.51
CA ALA A 209 17.53 -3.08 4.26
C ALA A 209 17.71 -4.61 4.21
N ALA A 210 18.11 -5.24 5.32
CA ALA A 210 18.20 -6.68 5.42
C ALA A 210 16.82 -7.36 5.34
N ALA A 211 15.81 -6.78 5.98
CA ALA A 211 14.44 -7.27 5.89
C ALA A 211 13.93 -7.20 4.44
N GLN A 212 14.09 -6.06 3.76
CA GLN A 212 13.69 -5.87 2.36
C GLN A 212 14.41 -6.86 1.42
N LEU A 213 15.71 -7.06 1.61
CA LEU A 213 16.46 -8.03 0.83
C LEU A 213 15.93 -9.45 1.04
N ALA A 214 15.66 -9.84 2.28
CA ALA A 214 15.10 -11.15 2.60
C ALA A 214 13.70 -11.35 1.99
N GLU A 215 12.82 -10.35 2.03
CA GLU A 215 11.51 -10.37 1.37
C GLU A 215 11.65 -10.53 -0.17
N THR A 216 12.61 -9.83 -0.78
CA THR A 216 12.87 -9.93 -2.23
C THR A 216 13.41 -11.34 -2.59
N ILE A 217 14.27 -11.92 -1.76
CA ILE A 217 14.76 -13.29 -1.95
C ILE A 217 13.60 -14.30 -1.84
N ASP A 218 12.72 -14.13 -0.85
CA ASP A 218 11.57 -15.00 -0.68
C ASP A 218 10.60 -14.87 -1.88
N LEU A 219 10.31 -13.65 -2.33
CA LEU A 219 9.53 -13.45 -3.54
C LEU A 219 10.14 -14.17 -4.75
N SER A 220 11.43 -13.98 -4.99
CA SER A 220 12.14 -14.61 -6.12
C SER A 220 12.12 -16.14 -6.07
N ARG A 221 12.13 -16.73 -4.86
CA ARG A 221 12.05 -18.19 -4.66
C ARG A 221 10.65 -18.74 -4.88
N TYR A 222 9.64 -18.03 -4.43
CA TYR A 222 8.28 -18.54 -4.29
C TYR A 222 7.29 -18.05 -5.34
N ILE A 223 7.60 -16.97 -6.07
CA ILE A 223 6.70 -16.44 -7.11
C ILE A 223 6.35 -17.46 -8.20
N LYS A 224 7.24 -18.39 -8.47
CA LYS A 224 7.02 -19.50 -9.41
C LYS A 224 5.85 -20.42 -9.00
N TYR A 225 5.44 -20.38 -7.74
CA TYR A 225 4.30 -21.13 -7.21
C TYR A 225 3.02 -20.31 -7.15
N SER A 226 3.07 -19.01 -7.48
CA SER A 226 1.87 -18.20 -7.59
C SER A 226 0.93 -18.80 -8.63
N LEU A 227 -0.36 -18.75 -8.35
CA LEU A 227 -1.40 -19.15 -9.33
C LEU A 227 -1.59 -18.11 -10.43
N ASP A 228 -1.09 -16.90 -10.23
CA ASP A 228 -1.12 -15.83 -11.21
C ASP A 228 0.06 -15.94 -12.19
N SER A 229 -0.16 -16.62 -13.32
CA SER A 229 0.86 -16.81 -14.35
C SER A 229 1.32 -15.51 -15.01
N GLU A 230 0.47 -14.47 -15.04
CA GLU A 230 0.83 -13.16 -15.58
C GLU A 230 1.74 -12.42 -14.61
N ALA A 231 1.45 -12.46 -13.31
CA ALA A 231 2.35 -11.90 -12.29
C ALA A 231 3.72 -12.59 -12.31
N GLN A 232 3.77 -13.92 -12.48
CA GLN A 232 5.03 -14.65 -12.64
C GLN A 232 5.83 -14.17 -13.86
N LYS A 233 5.17 -13.98 -15.01
CA LYS A 233 5.79 -13.50 -16.25
C LYS A 233 6.27 -12.06 -16.09
N ALA A 234 5.43 -11.20 -15.53
CA ALA A 234 5.74 -9.79 -15.31
C ALA A 234 6.96 -9.62 -14.40
N TRP A 235 7.05 -10.37 -13.32
CA TRP A 235 8.20 -10.36 -12.43
C TRP A 235 9.51 -10.76 -13.13
N ARG A 236 9.46 -11.80 -13.97
CA ARG A 236 10.64 -12.27 -14.73
C ARG A 236 11.06 -11.31 -15.82
N LYS A 237 10.09 -10.64 -16.43
CA LYS A 237 10.34 -9.74 -17.55
C LYS A 237 11.01 -8.45 -17.10
N ASN A 238 10.68 -7.99 -15.87
CA ASN A 238 11.20 -6.75 -15.32
C ASN A 238 11.14 -5.60 -16.33
N ASP A 239 9.98 -5.46 -16.97
CA ASP A 239 9.73 -4.47 -18.00
C ASP A 239 9.26 -3.13 -17.39
N GLY A 240 9.04 -2.17 -18.26
CA GLY A 240 8.61 -0.82 -17.94
C GLY A 240 9.60 0.21 -18.48
N GLU A 241 9.19 1.47 -18.46
CA GLU A 241 10.10 2.55 -18.81
C GLU A 241 11.29 2.58 -17.83
N LYS A 242 12.47 2.81 -18.35
CA LYS A 242 13.65 2.92 -17.51
C LYS A 242 13.50 4.12 -16.58
N MET A 243 13.29 3.83 -15.30
CA MET A 243 13.35 4.86 -14.28
C MET A 243 14.76 5.44 -14.22
N PRO A 244 14.91 6.76 -13.98
CA PRO A 244 16.23 7.33 -13.75
C PRO A 244 16.98 6.56 -12.67
N ALA A 245 18.23 6.21 -12.93
CA ALA A 245 19.06 5.51 -11.97
C ALA A 245 19.20 6.36 -10.70
N VAL A 246 18.70 5.86 -9.58
CA VAL A 246 18.87 6.51 -8.28
C VAL A 246 20.18 6.03 -7.67
N PRO A 247 21.13 6.90 -7.34
CA PRO A 247 22.38 6.50 -6.71
C PRO A 247 22.14 5.68 -5.43
N LEU A 248 22.96 4.66 -5.20
CA LEU A 248 22.82 3.73 -4.07
C LEU A 248 22.73 4.44 -2.71
N LEU A 249 23.52 5.51 -2.52
CA LEU A 249 23.48 6.31 -1.29
C LEU A 249 22.14 6.99 -1.05
N ILE A 250 21.48 7.46 -2.12
CA ILE A 250 20.14 8.04 -2.05
C ILE A 250 19.13 6.95 -1.70
N GLN A 251 19.21 5.76 -2.34
CA GLN A 251 18.33 4.64 -2.01
C GLN A 251 18.48 4.24 -0.53
N LEU A 252 19.72 4.12 -0.04
CA LEU A 252 19.98 3.80 1.38
C LEU A 252 19.42 4.88 2.32
N ARG A 253 19.59 6.16 2.01
CA ARG A 253 19.00 7.27 2.76
C ARG A 253 17.48 7.13 2.86
N ASP A 254 16.82 6.86 1.72
CA ASP A 254 15.37 6.78 1.63
C ASP A 254 14.85 5.54 2.37
N VAL A 255 15.57 4.40 2.27
CA VAL A 255 15.27 3.19 3.05
C VAL A 255 15.42 3.44 4.55
N ILE A 256 16.46 4.18 4.99
CA ILE A 256 16.61 4.55 6.40
C ILE A 256 15.48 5.48 6.85
N ALA A 257 15.06 6.44 6.03
CA ALA A 257 13.90 7.29 6.34
C ALA A 257 12.62 6.47 6.57
N MET A 258 12.39 5.40 5.79
CA MET A 258 11.27 4.47 6.01
C MET A 258 11.35 3.72 7.34
N SER A 259 12.53 3.56 7.92
CA SER A 259 12.73 2.80 9.16
C SER A 259 12.21 3.51 10.42
N HIS A 260 11.85 4.78 10.31
CA HIS A 260 11.36 5.57 11.44
C HIS A 260 9.90 5.25 11.79
N SER A 261 9.54 5.37 13.07
CA SER A 261 8.26 4.88 13.63
C SER A 261 7.07 5.85 13.52
N GLY A 262 7.18 6.92 12.72
CA GLY A 262 6.15 7.98 12.63
C GLY A 262 4.83 7.60 11.95
N PHE A 263 4.70 6.38 11.42
CA PHE A 263 3.50 5.93 10.70
C PHE A 263 2.19 6.15 11.48
N VAL A 264 2.16 5.72 12.74
CA VAL A 264 0.93 5.81 13.56
C VAL A 264 0.54 7.26 13.82
N GLU A 265 1.53 8.17 13.94
CA GLU A 265 1.25 9.59 14.14
C GLU A 265 0.77 10.26 12.85
N ASP A 266 1.38 9.97 11.71
CA ASP A 266 0.90 10.41 10.40
C ASP A 266 -0.54 9.96 10.16
N LEU A 267 -0.83 8.67 10.44
CA LEU A 267 -2.18 8.13 10.32
C LEU A 267 -3.16 8.87 11.24
N LYS A 268 -2.83 9.08 12.52
CA LYS A 268 -3.70 9.83 13.45
C LYS A 268 -4.00 11.25 12.98
N ASN A 269 -2.99 11.95 12.45
CA ASN A 269 -3.18 13.30 11.92
C ASN A 269 -4.16 13.29 10.74
N SER A 270 -4.08 12.30 9.89
CA SER A 270 -4.98 12.09 8.75
C SER A 270 -6.39 11.71 9.19
N LEU A 271 -6.53 10.80 10.16
CA LEU A 271 -7.84 10.34 10.67
C LEU A 271 -8.68 11.49 11.25
N ASN A 272 -8.05 12.52 11.80
CA ASN A 272 -8.74 13.73 12.27
C ASN A 272 -9.48 14.52 11.16
N LYS A 273 -9.14 14.28 9.91
CA LYS A 273 -9.71 14.98 8.74
C LYS A 273 -10.86 14.22 8.08
N LEU A 274 -11.02 12.93 8.39
CA LEU A 274 -11.98 12.06 7.73
C LEU A 274 -13.40 12.25 8.27
N GLN A 275 -14.37 11.95 7.41
CA GLN A 275 -15.78 11.94 7.79
C GLN A 275 -16.08 10.75 8.73
N PRO A 276 -17.03 10.92 9.66
CA PRO A 276 -17.55 9.80 10.45
C PRO A 276 -18.03 8.65 9.55
N GLY A 277 -17.77 7.43 9.97
CA GLY A 277 -18.10 6.21 9.24
C GLY A 277 -17.09 5.81 8.16
N THR A 278 -16.08 6.65 7.85
CA THR A 278 -15.05 6.28 6.86
C THR A 278 -14.30 5.02 7.31
N PRO A 279 -14.30 3.94 6.49
CA PRO A 279 -13.55 2.73 6.77
C PRO A 279 -12.04 2.97 6.64
N VAL A 280 -11.29 2.46 7.64
CA VAL A 280 -9.82 2.47 7.66
C VAL A 280 -9.34 1.07 8.00
N THR A 281 -8.72 0.40 7.05
CA THR A 281 -8.29 -0.98 7.21
C THR A 281 -6.78 -1.11 7.09
N LEU A 282 -6.17 -1.73 8.09
CA LEU A 282 -4.73 -2.01 8.13
C LEU A 282 -4.51 -3.51 7.91
N PHE A 283 -3.86 -3.87 6.82
CA PHE A 283 -3.49 -5.23 6.48
C PHE A 283 -2.07 -5.54 6.98
N ALA A 284 -1.91 -6.70 7.55
CA ALA A 284 -0.69 -7.14 8.20
C ALA A 284 -0.38 -8.58 7.79
N PRO A 285 0.45 -8.82 6.77
CA PRO A 285 0.90 -10.15 6.40
C PRO A 285 1.68 -10.80 7.54
N GLU A 286 1.26 -12.01 7.97
CA GLU A 286 1.78 -12.69 9.17
C GLU A 286 3.28 -12.93 9.12
N LEU A 287 3.79 -13.30 7.94
CA LEU A 287 5.20 -13.64 7.72
C LEU A 287 6.06 -12.45 7.28
N SER A 288 5.53 -11.24 7.27
CA SER A 288 6.30 -10.04 6.92
C SER A 288 7.50 -9.87 7.85
N ARG A 289 8.62 -9.47 7.28
CA ARG A 289 9.85 -9.10 8.00
C ARG A 289 9.92 -7.61 8.32
N MET A 290 8.98 -6.82 7.79
CA MET A 290 8.92 -5.37 7.99
C MET A 290 8.35 -5.01 9.35
N ASN A 291 7.57 -5.92 9.97
CA ASN A 291 6.89 -5.70 11.23
C ASN A 291 6.77 -7.01 12.04
N ASP A 292 6.43 -6.88 13.32
CA ASP A 292 5.94 -7.99 14.15
C ASP A 292 4.42 -8.06 14.05
N ASN A 293 3.90 -8.64 12.97
CA ASN A 293 2.48 -8.72 12.65
C ASN A 293 1.78 -9.83 13.47
N SER A 294 1.90 -9.78 14.79
CA SER A 294 1.15 -10.70 15.67
C SER A 294 -0.26 -10.19 15.93
N SER A 295 -1.20 -11.11 16.16
CA SER A 295 -2.59 -10.81 16.55
C SER A 295 -2.66 -9.84 17.73
N LYS A 296 -1.76 -9.98 18.72
CA LYS A 296 -1.66 -9.11 19.89
C LYS A 296 -1.34 -7.66 19.50
N ASN A 297 -0.37 -7.48 18.62
CA ASN A 297 0.10 -6.15 18.23
C ASN A 297 -0.93 -5.44 17.36
N ILE A 298 -1.54 -6.16 16.40
CA ILE A 298 -2.61 -5.63 15.56
C ILE A 298 -3.81 -5.22 16.42
N ARG A 299 -4.27 -6.10 17.30
CA ARG A 299 -5.38 -5.80 18.21
C ARG A 299 -5.11 -4.54 19.04
N LYS A 300 -3.90 -4.44 19.62
CA LYS A 300 -3.49 -3.27 20.41
C LYS A 300 -3.56 -1.98 19.61
N LEU A 301 -3.06 -1.99 18.36
CA LEU A 301 -3.10 -0.82 17.48
C LEU A 301 -4.54 -0.43 17.15
N ILE A 302 -5.37 -1.39 16.70
CA ILE A 302 -6.76 -1.13 16.31
C ILE A 302 -7.56 -0.61 17.50
N THR A 303 -7.45 -1.23 18.67
CA THR A 303 -8.11 -0.76 19.89
C THR A 303 -7.72 0.68 20.22
N SER A 304 -6.42 1.00 20.18
CA SER A 304 -5.93 2.35 20.46
C SER A 304 -6.45 3.39 19.47
N LEU A 305 -6.49 3.06 18.18
CA LEU A 305 -7.00 3.97 17.15
C LEU A 305 -8.52 4.15 17.28
N SER A 306 -9.27 3.09 17.48
CA SER A 306 -10.75 3.15 17.61
C SER A 306 -11.19 3.91 18.86
N GLN A 307 -10.46 3.78 19.96
CA GLN A 307 -10.72 4.59 21.17
C GLN A 307 -10.49 6.09 20.92
N LYS A 308 -9.47 6.42 20.14
CA LYS A 308 -9.17 7.81 19.80
C LYS A 308 -10.12 8.40 18.74
N PHE A 309 -10.60 7.56 17.83
CA PHE A 309 -11.45 7.95 16.69
C PHE A 309 -12.75 7.11 16.63
N PRO A 310 -13.63 7.24 17.63
CA PRO A 310 -14.83 6.38 17.76
C PRO A 310 -15.83 6.56 16.62
N GLY A 311 -15.74 7.64 15.87
CA GLY A 311 -16.59 7.90 14.70
C GLY A 311 -16.14 7.19 13.42
N LEU A 312 -14.96 6.56 13.39
CA LEU A 312 -14.44 5.85 12.22
C LEU A 312 -14.60 4.33 12.35
N ASP A 313 -14.72 3.65 11.20
CA ASP A 313 -14.72 2.18 11.15
C ASP A 313 -13.28 1.66 10.95
N ILE A 314 -12.57 1.47 12.06
CA ILE A 314 -11.16 1.08 12.05
C ILE A 314 -11.02 -0.42 12.23
N ARG A 315 -10.32 -1.08 11.29
CA ARG A 315 -10.11 -2.52 11.24
C ARG A 315 -8.64 -2.87 11.03
N GLY A 316 -8.24 -4.02 11.57
CA GLY A 316 -6.96 -4.66 11.28
C GLY A 316 -7.20 -6.05 10.70
N VAL A 317 -6.47 -6.43 9.69
CA VAL A 317 -6.58 -7.75 9.03
C VAL A 317 -5.22 -8.42 9.09
N LEU A 318 -5.11 -9.48 9.90
CA LEU A 318 -3.95 -10.37 9.87
C LEU A 318 -4.14 -11.38 8.74
N VAL A 319 -3.22 -11.37 7.78
CA VAL A 319 -3.26 -12.25 6.60
C VAL A 319 -2.29 -13.41 6.83
N GLU A 320 -2.84 -14.60 7.01
CA GLU A 320 -2.06 -15.80 7.35
C GLU A 320 -1.15 -16.23 6.19
N ASP A 321 -0.04 -16.89 6.51
CA ASP A 321 0.92 -17.46 5.54
C ASP A 321 1.40 -16.48 4.45
N SER A 322 1.32 -15.18 4.68
CA SER A 322 1.64 -14.13 3.70
C SER A 322 2.85 -13.30 4.12
N THR A 323 3.68 -12.94 3.14
CA THR A 323 4.84 -12.06 3.31
C THR A 323 4.53 -10.63 2.89
N HIS A 324 5.48 -9.72 3.12
CA HIS A 324 5.41 -8.34 2.66
C HIS A 324 5.08 -8.17 1.17
N ASN A 325 5.59 -9.06 0.31
CA ASN A 325 5.42 -8.98 -1.14
C ASN A 325 4.28 -9.87 -1.68
N VAL A 326 3.27 -10.20 -0.85
CA VAL A 326 2.14 -11.02 -1.28
C VAL A 326 1.39 -10.43 -2.48
N SER A 327 1.26 -9.11 -2.52
CA SER A 327 0.59 -8.38 -3.59
C SER A 327 1.31 -8.47 -4.94
N VAL A 328 2.64 -8.44 -4.92
CA VAL A 328 3.46 -8.58 -6.14
C VAL A 328 3.30 -9.97 -6.75
N ALA A 329 3.22 -11.00 -5.90
CA ALA A 329 3.00 -12.37 -6.37
C ALA A 329 1.57 -12.65 -6.78
N ASN A 330 0.61 -11.92 -6.21
CA ASN A 330 -0.83 -12.11 -6.44
C ASN A 330 -1.53 -10.74 -6.45
N PRO A 331 -1.53 -10.01 -7.55
CA PRO A 331 -2.13 -8.68 -7.68
C PRO A 331 -3.61 -8.59 -7.27
N ALA A 332 -4.38 -9.67 -7.45
CA ALA A 332 -5.78 -9.77 -6.99
C ALA A 332 -5.95 -9.55 -5.48
N TYR A 333 -4.88 -9.71 -4.70
CA TYR A 333 -4.84 -9.36 -3.28
C TYR A 333 -5.30 -7.93 -3.02
N PHE A 334 -4.89 -6.96 -3.84
CA PHE A 334 -5.32 -5.57 -3.71
C PHE A 334 -6.82 -5.38 -3.91
N GLY A 335 -7.39 -6.04 -4.90
CA GLY A 335 -8.84 -6.02 -5.12
C GLY A 335 -9.59 -6.53 -3.88
N GLN A 336 -9.11 -7.61 -3.25
CA GLN A 336 -9.71 -8.14 -2.03
C GLN A 336 -9.51 -7.24 -0.82
N MET A 337 -8.35 -6.61 -0.68
CA MET A 337 -8.13 -5.59 0.36
C MET A 337 -9.20 -4.49 0.29
N ILE A 338 -9.45 -3.97 -0.91
CA ILE A 338 -10.44 -2.92 -1.13
C ILE A 338 -11.86 -3.43 -0.80
N LYS A 339 -12.23 -4.64 -1.25
CA LYS A 339 -13.53 -5.24 -0.92
C LYS A 339 -13.72 -5.35 0.59
N LEU A 340 -12.73 -5.84 1.32
CA LEU A 340 -12.78 -5.96 2.78
C LEU A 340 -12.85 -4.58 3.47
N SER A 341 -12.20 -3.56 2.90
CA SER A 341 -12.26 -2.19 3.40
C SER A 341 -13.63 -1.53 3.18
N ARG A 342 -14.37 -1.94 2.14
CA ARG A 342 -15.65 -1.35 1.71
C ARG A 342 -16.90 -2.09 2.20
N ILE A 343 -16.78 -3.16 2.98
CA ILE A 343 -17.91 -4.05 3.38
C ILE A 343 -19.15 -3.27 3.92
N ASN A 344 -18.95 -2.08 4.48
CA ASN A 344 -20.06 -1.25 4.98
C ASN A 344 -20.52 -0.14 4.01
N LEU A 345 -19.98 -0.09 2.78
CA LEU A 345 -20.32 0.93 1.78
C LEU A 345 -21.29 0.42 0.70
N GLN A 346 -21.89 -0.75 0.90
CA GLN A 346 -23.01 -1.17 0.05
C GLN A 346 -24.24 -0.33 0.39
N PRO A 347 -24.96 0.17 -0.62
CA PRO A 347 -26.16 0.99 -0.42
C PRO A 347 -27.25 0.26 0.32
#